data_8927a42a3fdd98bcceb7395ea98618d8
#
_entry.id   8927a42a3fdd98bcceb7395ea98618d8
#
_cell.length_a   1.000
_cell.length_b   1.000
_cell.length_c   1.000
_cell.angle_alpha   90.00
_cell.angle_beta   90.00
_cell.angle_gamma   90.00
#
_symmetry.space_group_name_H-M   'P 1'
#
loop_
_entity.id
_entity.type
_entity.pdbx_description
1 polymer ?
#
loop_
_entity_poly.entity_id
_entity_poly.type
_entity_poly.pdbx_seq_one_letter_code
_entity_poly.pdbx_strand_id
1 'polypeptide(L)'
;MTGANIIVLDLETLHSADDCRHCGKPGSDCHDIGSAEAHVFAKIGWDNKVALGLAIGCYWDYQDMALHFFDRSTLEPTMRLCVDRRPLLVSYNGLTFDFPLMRGLLRREADAGYDSQPERHAQLTALCNAFKVLCAQSYDILGEIWKADPASKRVRGLNGLDTVSQANGFGAKELDGSQAPRLWAQGRYAEVIGYCAGDVRRTRQLFEQLCETGTLCRGDAQPITLPRPPLPALLSTLRLQ
;
A
#
# COMPACT_ATOMS: atom_id res chain seq x y z
N MET A 1 0.83 -28.24 -5.31
CA MET A 1 1.98 -27.58 -4.65
C MET A 1 1.44 -26.42 -3.83
N THR A 2 1.60 -26.41 -2.53
CA THR A 2 1.28 -25.25 -1.71
C THR A 2 2.30 -24.16 -2.04
N GLY A 3 1.85 -23.02 -2.61
CA GLY A 3 2.71 -21.87 -2.89
C GLY A 3 3.32 -21.29 -1.62
N ALA A 4 4.29 -20.42 -1.75
CA ALA A 4 4.92 -19.79 -0.61
C ALA A 4 3.93 -18.90 0.14
N ASN A 5 4.06 -18.80 1.46
CA ASN A 5 3.23 -17.93 2.29
C ASN A 5 3.73 -16.47 2.19
N ILE A 6 3.52 -15.85 1.04
CA ILE A 6 3.94 -14.49 0.72
C ILE A 6 2.77 -13.74 0.10
N ILE A 7 2.58 -12.51 0.51
CA ILE A 7 1.59 -11.59 -0.04
C ILE A 7 2.30 -10.29 -0.43
N VAL A 8 2.17 -9.89 -1.71
CA VAL A 8 2.60 -8.58 -2.21
C VAL A 8 1.39 -7.68 -2.28
N LEU A 9 1.42 -6.53 -1.61
CA LEU A 9 0.25 -5.68 -1.39
C LEU A 9 0.53 -4.21 -1.77
N ASP A 10 -0.49 -3.56 -2.33
CA ASP A 10 -0.57 -2.13 -2.61
C ASP A 10 -2.02 -1.64 -2.46
N LEU A 11 -2.23 -0.34 -2.30
CA LEU A 11 -3.57 0.26 -2.22
C LEU A 11 -3.64 1.66 -2.82
N GLU A 12 -4.88 2.05 -3.18
CA GLU A 12 -5.21 3.39 -3.66
C GLU A 12 -6.17 4.11 -2.72
N THR A 13 -6.04 5.44 -2.63
CA THR A 13 -6.82 6.26 -1.71
C THR A 13 -8.06 6.88 -2.38
N LEU A 14 -9.08 7.18 -1.55
CA LEU A 14 -10.30 7.89 -1.98
C LEU A 14 -10.03 9.38 -2.23
N HIS A 15 -9.14 9.97 -1.44
CA HIS A 15 -8.85 11.39 -1.47
C HIS A 15 -7.37 11.65 -1.70
N SER A 16 -7.08 12.78 -2.35
CA SER A 16 -5.73 13.31 -2.46
C SER A 16 -5.30 14.00 -1.15
N ALA A 17 -4.00 14.02 -0.88
CA ALA A 17 -3.46 14.81 0.22
C ALA A 17 -3.74 16.32 0.08
N ASP A 18 -4.00 16.78 -1.13
CA ASP A 18 -4.36 18.16 -1.45
C ASP A 18 -5.87 18.46 -1.35
N ASP A 19 -6.70 17.44 -1.13
CA ASP A 19 -8.14 17.61 -0.94
C ASP A 19 -8.45 18.24 0.43
N CYS A 20 -9.62 18.87 0.53
CA CYS A 20 -10.10 19.47 1.76
C CYS A 20 -10.43 18.40 2.80
N ARG A 21 -9.85 18.51 3.99
CA ARG A 21 -10.10 17.55 5.09
C ARG A 21 -11.54 17.58 5.64
N HIS A 22 -12.33 18.60 5.34
CA HIS A 22 -13.69 18.76 5.85
C HIS A 22 -14.73 18.21 4.88
N CYS A 23 -14.54 18.39 3.57
CA CYS A 23 -15.53 17.96 2.56
C CYS A 23 -14.98 16.94 1.57
N GLY A 24 -13.70 16.61 1.59
CA GLY A 24 -13.07 15.67 0.65
C GLY A 24 -12.96 16.18 -0.79
N LYS A 25 -13.32 17.45 -1.05
CA LYS A 25 -13.27 18.03 -2.40
C LYS A 25 -11.88 18.60 -2.70
N PRO A 26 -11.46 18.64 -3.96
CA PRO A 26 -10.29 19.40 -4.40
C PRO A 26 -10.33 20.84 -3.91
N GLY A 27 -9.17 21.44 -3.67
CA GLY A 27 -9.10 22.80 -3.14
C GLY A 27 -9.84 23.85 -3.99
N SER A 28 -9.86 23.68 -5.32
CA SER A 28 -10.64 24.50 -6.25
C SER A 28 -12.16 24.46 -6.01
N ASP A 29 -12.67 23.32 -5.53
CA ASP A 29 -14.10 23.04 -5.44
C ASP A 29 -14.62 23.20 -4.00
N CYS A 30 -13.72 23.45 -3.04
CA CYS A 30 -14.05 23.57 -1.62
C CYS A 30 -14.75 24.91 -1.29
N HIS A 31 -14.64 25.92 -2.15
CA HIS A 31 -15.18 27.27 -1.94
C HIS A 31 -16.58 27.50 -2.54
N ASP A 32 -17.39 26.46 -2.66
CA ASP A 32 -18.77 26.62 -3.09
C ASP A 32 -19.55 27.38 -1.99
N ILE A 33 -19.61 28.72 -2.15
CA ILE A 33 -20.09 29.73 -1.20
C ILE A 33 -21.64 29.68 -1.08
N GLY A 34 -22.22 28.52 -1.04
CA GLY A 34 -23.68 28.35 -0.98
C GLY A 34 -24.17 27.33 0.04
N SER A 35 -23.27 26.58 0.67
CA SER A 35 -23.68 25.60 1.67
C SER A 35 -23.68 26.19 3.08
N ALA A 36 -24.66 25.81 3.90
CA ALA A 36 -24.82 26.24 5.30
C ALA A 36 -23.61 25.81 6.20
N GLU A 37 -22.62 25.15 5.65
CA GLU A 37 -21.41 24.67 6.32
C GLU A 37 -20.16 25.36 5.72
N ALA A 38 -20.08 26.69 5.88
CA ALA A 38 -18.88 27.43 5.53
C ALA A 38 -17.70 26.98 6.43
N HIS A 39 -16.73 26.29 5.88
CA HIS A 39 -15.49 25.92 6.57
C HIS A 39 -14.26 26.50 5.85
N VAL A 40 -13.21 26.76 6.62
CA VAL A 40 -11.93 27.19 6.07
C VAL A 40 -11.27 25.99 5.41
N PHE A 41 -10.84 26.14 4.17
CA PHE A 41 -10.08 25.12 3.46
C PHE A 41 -8.84 24.71 4.26
N ALA A 42 -8.68 23.42 4.49
CA ALA A 42 -7.48 22.85 5.08
C ALA A 42 -7.21 21.48 4.43
N LYS A 43 -6.01 21.31 3.90
CA LYS A 43 -5.61 20.06 3.25
C LYS A 43 -5.67 18.88 4.21
N ILE A 44 -5.97 17.70 3.66
CA ILE A 44 -5.85 16.42 4.38
C ILE A 44 -4.39 16.22 4.81
N GLY A 45 -3.46 16.36 3.87
CA GLY A 45 -2.03 16.14 4.09
C GLY A 45 -1.67 14.65 4.15
N TRP A 46 -0.42 14.35 3.82
CA TRP A 46 0.10 12.96 3.83
C TRP A 46 0.20 12.33 5.22
N ASP A 47 0.23 13.16 6.28
CA ASP A 47 0.31 12.65 7.66
C ASP A 47 -1.03 12.12 8.17
N ASN A 48 -2.15 12.59 7.61
CA ASN A 48 -3.49 12.14 7.97
C ASN A 48 -3.99 11.03 7.03
N LYS A 49 -3.30 9.88 7.03
CA LYS A 49 -3.59 8.76 6.14
C LYS A 49 -5.03 8.25 6.23
N VAL A 50 -5.59 8.23 7.43
CA VAL A 50 -6.97 7.75 7.67
C VAL A 50 -8.00 8.63 6.95
N ALA A 51 -7.74 9.95 6.86
CA ALA A 51 -8.62 10.86 6.13
C ALA A 51 -8.50 10.71 4.60
N LEU A 52 -7.39 10.16 4.08
CA LEU A 52 -7.28 9.81 2.67
C LEU A 52 -8.26 8.71 2.27
N GLY A 53 -8.66 7.86 3.21
CA GLY A 53 -9.58 6.75 2.95
C GLY A 53 -8.98 5.66 2.05
N LEU A 54 -9.71 4.57 1.87
CA LEU A 54 -9.36 3.45 1.00
C LEU A 54 -10.33 3.39 -0.17
N ALA A 55 -9.84 3.56 -1.39
CA ALA A 55 -10.60 3.32 -2.62
C ALA A 55 -10.62 1.83 -2.94
N ILE A 56 -9.46 1.27 -3.13
CA ILE A 56 -9.25 -0.15 -3.43
C ILE A 56 -7.89 -0.58 -2.92
N GLY A 57 -7.76 -1.81 -2.47
CA GLY A 57 -6.50 -2.49 -2.25
C GLY A 57 -6.40 -3.72 -3.14
N CYS A 58 -5.19 -4.10 -3.44
CA CYS A 58 -4.87 -5.25 -4.27
C CYS A 58 -3.71 -6.01 -3.66
N TYR A 59 -3.75 -7.34 -3.74
CA TYR A 59 -2.61 -8.15 -3.36
C TYR A 59 -2.45 -9.37 -4.24
N TRP A 60 -1.20 -9.73 -4.52
CA TRP A 60 -0.81 -11.00 -5.10
C TRP A 60 -0.52 -12.00 -3.99
N ASP A 61 -1.17 -13.15 -4.04
CA ASP A 61 -0.95 -14.24 -3.10
C ASP A 61 -0.18 -15.38 -3.78
N TYR A 62 1.04 -15.66 -3.29
CA TYR A 62 1.84 -16.76 -3.81
C TYR A 62 1.32 -18.15 -3.41
N GLN A 63 0.37 -18.23 -2.49
CA GLN A 63 -0.18 -19.53 -2.07
C GLN A 63 -1.12 -20.10 -3.13
N ASP A 64 -1.94 -19.27 -3.74
CA ASP A 64 -2.88 -19.65 -4.80
C ASP A 64 -2.50 -19.09 -6.18
N MET A 65 -1.41 -18.30 -6.26
CA MET A 65 -0.91 -17.68 -7.48
C MET A 65 -1.94 -16.76 -8.13
N ALA A 66 -2.70 -16.03 -7.33
CA ALA A 66 -3.80 -15.20 -7.78
C ALA A 66 -3.68 -13.76 -7.27
N LEU A 67 -4.34 -12.87 -8.01
CA LEU A 67 -4.53 -11.48 -7.66
C LEU A 67 -5.88 -11.31 -6.98
N HIS A 68 -5.88 -10.70 -5.80
CA HIS A 68 -7.06 -10.45 -5.00
C HIS A 68 -7.26 -8.95 -4.82
N PHE A 69 -8.51 -8.57 -4.61
CA PHE A 69 -8.89 -7.17 -4.37
C PHE A 69 -9.65 -7.07 -3.06
N PHE A 70 -9.51 -5.94 -2.41
CA PHE A 70 -10.28 -5.60 -1.22
C PHE A 70 -10.61 -4.12 -1.19
N ASP A 71 -11.73 -3.80 -0.60
CA ASP A 71 -12.21 -2.46 -0.36
C ASP A 71 -12.43 -2.21 1.14
N ARG A 72 -13.09 -1.11 1.48
CA ARG A 72 -13.38 -0.80 2.88
C ARG A 72 -14.24 -1.87 3.57
N SER A 73 -15.13 -2.54 2.84
CA SER A 73 -16.04 -3.56 3.39
C SER A 73 -15.33 -4.89 3.66
N THR A 74 -14.30 -5.19 2.90
CA THR A 74 -13.50 -6.42 2.97
C THR A 74 -12.12 -6.23 3.61
N LEU A 75 -11.82 -5.01 4.09
CA LEU A 75 -10.55 -4.68 4.76
C LEU A 75 -10.29 -5.55 6.00
N GLU A 76 -11.30 -5.71 6.86
CA GLU A 76 -11.15 -6.53 8.07
C GLU A 76 -10.89 -8.01 7.75
N PRO A 77 -11.69 -8.69 6.91
CA PRO A 77 -11.38 -10.06 6.47
C PRO A 77 -9.97 -10.20 5.90
N THR A 78 -9.52 -9.24 5.10
CA THR A 78 -8.15 -9.25 4.52
C THR A 78 -7.08 -9.14 5.60
N MET A 79 -7.25 -8.23 6.57
CA MET A 79 -6.30 -8.12 7.68
C MET A 79 -6.30 -9.36 8.57
N ARG A 80 -7.47 -9.99 8.81
CA ARG A 80 -7.56 -11.27 9.53
C ARG A 80 -6.82 -12.39 8.79
N LEU A 81 -7.05 -12.52 7.48
CA LEU A 81 -6.31 -13.48 6.65
C LEU A 81 -4.80 -13.33 6.84
N CYS A 82 -4.28 -12.09 6.80
CA CYS A 82 -2.86 -11.84 7.01
C CYS A 82 -2.39 -12.22 8.42
N VAL A 83 -3.17 -11.86 9.45
CA VAL A 83 -2.80 -12.17 10.85
C VAL A 83 -2.83 -13.67 11.14
N ASP A 84 -3.82 -14.39 10.62
CA ASP A 84 -3.99 -15.83 10.83
C ASP A 84 -2.92 -16.64 10.10
N ARG A 85 -2.64 -16.26 8.84
CA ARG A 85 -1.66 -16.95 7.99
C ARG A 85 -0.21 -16.53 8.26
N ARG A 86 0.02 -15.32 8.77
CA ARG A 86 1.35 -14.73 8.99
C ARG A 86 2.26 -14.84 7.75
N PRO A 87 1.82 -14.34 6.58
CA PRO A 87 2.66 -14.34 5.40
C PRO A 87 3.83 -13.37 5.56
N LEU A 88 4.89 -13.55 4.76
CA LEU A 88 5.79 -12.45 4.48
C LEU A 88 5.02 -11.40 3.68
N LEU A 89 4.73 -10.26 4.29
CA LEU A 89 4.16 -9.12 3.59
C LEU A 89 5.27 -8.40 2.82
N VAL A 90 5.04 -8.17 1.54
CA VAL A 90 5.94 -7.42 0.65
C VAL A 90 5.21 -6.17 0.17
N SER A 91 5.89 -5.04 0.18
CA SER A 91 5.32 -3.77 -0.26
C SER A 91 6.38 -2.83 -0.85
N TYR A 92 5.90 -1.77 -1.47
CA TYR A 92 6.73 -0.64 -1.86
C TYR A 92 6.26 0.61 -1.13
N ASN A 93 6.93 1.00 -0.02
CA ASN A 93 6.54 2.05 0.92
C ASN A 93 5.36 1.69 1.86
N GLY A 94 4.95 0.44 1.93
CA GLY A 94 3.79 0.03 2.72
C GLY A 94 3.96 0.22 4.23
N LEU A 95 5.19 0.11 4.75
CA LEU A 95 5.50 0.38 6.16
C LEU A 95 5.14 1.81 6.58
N THR A 96 5.31 2.77 5.69
CA THR A 96 5.04 4.18 5.99
C THR A 96 3.67 4.65 5.51
N PHE A 97 3.03 3.93 4.59
CA PHE A 97 1.78 4.37 3.98
C PHE A 97 0.65 3.33 4.10
N ASP A 98 0.70 2.21 3.39
CA ASP A 98 -0.41 1.27 3.25
C ASP A 98 -0.85 0.66 4.58
N PHE A 99 0.10 0.08 5.32
CA PHE A 99 -0.20 -0.59 6.58
C PHE A 99 -0.71 0.36 7.67
N PRO A 100 -0.14 1.58 7.86
CA PRO A 100 -0.74 2.59 8.74
C PRO A 100 -2.15 3.01 8.34
N LEU A 101 -2.45 3.14 7.03
CA LEU A 101 -3.77 3.48 6.55
C LEU A 101 -4.77 2.36 6.87
N MET A 102 -4.47 1.11 6.50
CA MET A 102 -5.33 -0.05 6.78
C MET A 102 -5.66 -0.15 8.28
N ARG A 103 -4.64 -0.09 9.13
CA ARG A 103 -4.82 -0.12 10.58
C ARG A 103 -5.62 1.07 11.10
N GLY A 104 -5.33 2.26 10.62
CA GLY A 104 -6.00 3.48 11.06
C GLY A 104 -7.48 3.49 10.73
N LEU A 105 -7.88 2.95 9.58
CA LEU A 105 -9.29 2.81 9.19
C LEU A 105 -10.04 1.87 10.14
N LEU A 106 -9.49 0.70 10.45
CA LEU A 106 -10.13 -0.24 11.40
C LEU A 106 -10.09 0.29 12.83
N ARG A 107 -9.03 0.98 13.22
CA ARG A 107 -8.97 1.59 14.55
C ARG A 107 -10.04 2.67 14.73
N ARG A 108 -10.25 3.52 13.73
CA ARG A 108 -11.34 4.52 13.74
C ARG A 108 -12.72 3.86 13.86
N GLU A 109 -12.94 2.72 13.19
CA GLU A 109 -14.18 1.94 13.35
C GLU A 109 -14.33 1.39 14.77
N ALA A 110 -13.25 0.83 15.33
CA ALA A 110 -13.24 0.34 16.70
C ALA A 110 -13.58 1.45 17.70
N ASP A 111 -12.94 2.60 17.56
CA ASP A 111 -13.12 3.73 18.48
C ASP A 111 -14.53 4.33 18.38
N ALA A 112 -15.15 4.35 17.18
CA ALA A 112 -16.54 4.80 16.99
C ALA A 112 -17.57 3.87 17.67
N GLY A 113 -17.26 2.59 17.84
CA GLY A 113 -18.11 1.60 18.52
C GLY A 113 -17.80 1.39 20.00
N TYR A 114 -16.88 2.17 20.59
CA TYR A 114 -16.36 1.90 21.95
C TYR A 114 -17.45 1.75 23.02
N ASP A 115 -18.37 2.69 23.09
CA ASP A 115 -19.43 2.69 24.11
C ASP A 115 -20.60 1.75 23.78
N SER A 116 -20.90 1.55 22.50
CA SER A 116 -22.06 0.78 22.03
C SER A 116 -21.78 -0.70 21.77
N GLN A 117 -20.52 -1.04 21.44
CA GLN A 117 -20.10 -2.39 21.05
C GLN A 117 -18.70 -2.72 21.63
N PRO A 118 -18.54 -2.84 22.94
CA PRO A 118 -17.24 -3.00 23.58
C PRO A 118 -16.49 -4.28 23.16
N GLU A 119 -17.20 -5.37 22.89
CA GLU A 119 -16.60 -6.62 22.40
C GLU A 119 -16.02 -6.43 20.99
N ARG A 120 -16.77 -5.76 20.11
CA ARG A 120 -16.31 -5.43 18.75
C ARG A 120 -15.10 -4.52 18.77
N HIS A 121 -15.11 -3.49 19.63
CA HIS A 121 -13.96 -2.63 19.87
C HIS A 121 -12.73 -3.43 20.27
N ALA A 122 -12.86 -4.34 21.24
CA ALA A 122 -11.76 -5.19 21.71
C ALA A 122 -11.21 -6.07 20.58
N GLN A 123 -12.10 -6.71 19.78
CA GLN A 123 -11.71 -7.56 18.65
C GLN A 123 -10.94 -6.80 17.58
N LEU A 124 -11.43 -5.63 17.16
CA LEU A 124 -10.76 -4.82 16.14
C LEU A 124 -9.44 -4.23 16.64
N THR A 125 -9.39 -3.85 17.91
CA THR A 125 -8.16 -3.39 18.55
C THR A 125 -7.10 -4.50 18.58
N ALA A 126 -7.47 -5.72 18.97
CA ALA A 126 -6.58 -6.88 18.97
C ALA A 126 -6.07 -7.18 17.56
N LEU A 127 -6.94 -7.16 16.54
CA LEU A 127 -6.58 -7.34 15.14
C LEU A 127 -5.58 -6.27 14.67
N CYS A 128 -5.84 -4.99 14.95
CA CYS A 128 -4.93 -3.91 14.61
C CYS A 128 -3.55 -4.07 15.24
N ASN A 129 -3.48 -4.54 16.49
CA ASN A 129 -2.23 -4.77 17.19
C ASN A 129 -1.47 -5.99 16.61
N ALA A 130 -2.16 -7.08 16.34
CA ALA A 130 -1.57 -8.26 15.70
C ALA A 130 -1.04 -7.95 14.30
N PHE A 131 -1.81 -7.21 13.50
CA PHE A 131 -1.39 -6.76 12.17
C PHE A 131 -0.18 -5.82 12.23
N LYS A 132 -0.11 -4.93 13.24
CA LYS A 132 1.08 -4.08 13.47
C LYS A 132 2.35 -4.92 13.68
N VAL A 133 2.26 -5.98 14.48
CA VAL A 133 3.40 -6.88 14.73
C VAL A 133 3.81 -7.60 13.45
N LEU A 134 2.85 -8.07 12.66
CA LEU A 134 3.11 -8.69 11.37
C LEU A 134 3.81 -7.72 10.39
N CYS A 135 3.29 -6.50 10.27
CA CYS A 135 3.87 -5.47 9.38
C CYS A 135 5.32 -5.11 9.75
N ALA A 136 5.68 -5.17 11.04
CA ALA A 136 7.06 -4.92 11.47
C ALA A 136 8.06 -5.96 10.94
N GLN A 137 7.58 -7.11 10.47
CA GLN A 137 8.37 -8.19 9.87
C GLN A 137 8.26 -8.21 8.34
N SER A 138 7.57 -7.24 7.73
CA SER A 138 7.40 -7.15 6.29
C SER A 138 8.71 -6.80 5.58
N TYR A 139 8.79 -7.14 4.31
CA TYR A 139 9.84 -6.70 3.41
C TYR A 139 9.36 -5.50 2.59
N ASP A 140 9.75 -4.30 2.99
CA ASP A 140 9.43 -3.05 2.30
C ASP A 140 10.60 -2.66 1.40
N ILE A 141 10.42 -2.79 0.09
CA ILE A 141 11.50 -2.59 -0.90
C ILE A 141 12.05 -1.16 -0.81
N LEU A 142 11.20 -0.15 -0.73
CA LEU A 142 11.65 1.24 -0.59
C LEU A 142 12.38 1.47 0.73
N GLY A 143 11.90 0.85 1.80
CA GLY A 143 12.55 0.86 3.11
C GLY A 143 13.96 0.28 3.05
N GLU A 144 14.16 -0.84 2.35
CA GLU A 144 15.48 -1.45 2.19
C GLU A 144 16.42 -0.59 1.31
N ILE A 145 15.91 0.04 0.23
CA ILE A 145 16.67 1.01 -0.57
C ILE A 145 17.17 2.16 0.32
N TRP A 146 16.30 2.73 1.14
CA TRP A 146 16.67 3.85 2.03
C TRP A 146 17.60 3.47 3.17
N LYS A 147 17.61 2.20 3.61
CA LYS A 147 18.58 1.70 4.58
C LYS A 147 19.97 1.55 3.94
N ALA A 148 20.01 1.04 2.70
CA ALA A 148 21.26 0.83 1.98
C ALA A 148 21.88 2.14 1.47
N ASP A 149 21.03 3.11 1.05
CA ASP A 149 21.45 4.45 0.63
C ASP A 149 20.54 5.54 1.24
N PRO A 150 20.83 5.98 2.47
CA PRO A 150 20.05 7.02 3.14
C PRO A 150 20.05 8.38 2.42
N ALA A 151 21.08 8.68 1.64
CA ALA A 151 21.20 9.95 0.91
C ALA A 151 20.16 10.02 -0.21
N SER A 152 19.83 8.90 -0.83
CA SER A 152 18.84 8.79 -1.92
C SER A 152 17.43 9.19 -1.49
N LYS A 153 17.11 9.12 -0.20
CA LYS A 153 15.81 9.56 0.35
C LYS A 153 15.49 11.03 0.07
N ARG A 154 16.52 11.86 -0.10
CA ARG A 154 16.37 13.30 -0.35
C ARG A 154 16.23 13.64 -1.83
N VAL A 155 16.43 12.69 -2.72
CA VAL A 155 16.37 12.89 -4.18
C VAL A 155 14.96 12.54 -4.66
N ARG A 156 14.20 13.58 -4.99
CA ARG A 156 12.80 13.40 -5.44
C ARG A 156 12.75 12.53 -6.70
N GLY A 157 11.88 11.55 -6.68
CA GLY A 157 11.59 10.67 -7.84
C GLY A 157 12.61 9.55 -8.05
N LEU A 158 13.81 9.62 -7.47
CA LEU A 158 14.88 8.62 -7.68
C LEU A 158 14.45 7.19 -7.32
N ASN A 159 13.73 7.05 -6.23
CA ASN A 159 13.33 5.76 -5.68
C ASN A 159 11.81 5.53 -5.76
N GLY A 160 11.10 6.21 -6.67
CA GLY A 160 9.69 5.92 -6.93
C GLY A 160 9.51 4.53 -7.54
N LEU A 161 8.39 3.85 -7.25
CA LEU A 161 8.10 2.52 -7.81
C LEU A 161 8.20 2.53 -9.34
N ASP A 162 7.69 3.58 -9.99
CA ASP A 162 7.75 3.74 -11.44
C ASP A 162 9.19 3.80 -11.96
N THR A 163 10.00 4.70 -11.40
CA THR A 163 11.39 4.90 -11.86
C THR A 163 12.28 3.69 -11.60
N VAL A 164 12.10 3.03 -10.45
CA VAL A 164 12.84 1.81 -10.13
C VAL A 164 12.39 0.65 -11.02
N SER A 165 11.08 0.51 -11.28
CA SER A 165 10.57 -0.53 -12.19
C SER A 165 11.09 -0.36 -13.62
N GLN A 166 11.09 0.87 -14.14
CA GLN A 166 11.66 1.16 -15.46
C GLN A 166 13.14 0.83 -15.54
N ALA A 167 13.94 1.22 -14.53
CA ALA A 167 15.37 0.95 -14.47
C ALA A 167 15.70 -0.54 -14.41
N ASN A 168 14.74 -1.38 -13.97
CA ASN A 168 14.89 -2.84 -13.93
C ASN A 168 14.15 -3.55 -15.09
N GLY A 169 13.64 -2.82 -16.08
CA GLY A 169 13.02 -3.41 -17.29
C GLY A 169 11.58 -3.87 -17.11
N PHE A 170 10.90 -3.48 -16.04
CA PHE A 170 9.50 -3.88 -15.76
C PHE A 170 8.45 -2.90 -16.26
N GLY A 171 8.87 -1.95 -17.10
CA GLY A 171 7.99 -0.97 -17.74
C GLY A 171 7.62 0.23 -16.86
N ALA A 172 7.03 1.23 -17.51
CA ALA A 172 6.53 2.43 -16.87
C ALA A 172 5.11 2.24 -16.33
N LYS A 173 4.70 3.11 -15.42
CA LYS A 173 3.29 3.26 -15.04
C LYS A 173 2.50 3.89 -16.18
N GLU A 174 1.28 3.44 -16.39
CA GLU A 174 0.38 4.02 -17.39
C GLU A 174 -0.28 5.31 -16.88
N LEU A 175 -0.39 5.45 -15.56
CA LEU A 175 -1.03 6.59 -14.88
C LEU A 175 -0.12 7.10 -13.76
N ASP A 176 -0.24 8.40 -13.45
CA ASP A 176 0.32 8.99 -12.23
C ASP A 176 -0.62 8.67 -11.04
N GLY A 177 -0.08 8.07 -9.98
CA GLY A 177 -0.82 7.70 -8.77
C GLY A 177 -1.57 8.86 -8.11
N SER A 178 -1.10 10.09 -8.31
CA SER A 178 -1.80 11.29 -7.85
C SER A 178 -3.19 11.49 -8.50
N GLN A 179 -3.45 10.81 -9.63
CA GLN A 179 -4.73 10.87 -10.35
C GLN A 179 -5.75 9.84 -9.86
N ALA A 180 -5.34 8.79 -9.13
CA ALA A 180 -6.22 7.72 -8.69
C ALA A 180 -7.46 8.22 -7.91
N PRO A 181 -7.34 9.13 -6.92
CA PRO A 181 -8.50 9.66 -6.22
C PRO A 181 -9.48 10.40 -7.14
N ARG A 182 -8.96 11.19 -8.10
CA ARG A 182 -9.80 11.91 -9.06
C ARG A 182 -10.54 10.96 -10.00
N LEU A 183 -9.86 9.95 -10.53
CA LEU A 183 -10.47 8.93 -11.38
C LEU A 183 -11.55 8.15 -10.64
N TRP A 184 -11.28 7.81 -9.37
CA TRP A 184 -12.27 7.14 -8.51
C TRP A 184 -13.51 7.99 -8.31
N ALA A 185 -13.35 9.28 -7.98
CA ALA A 185 -14.46 10.21 -7.82
C ALA A 185 -15.28 10.41 -9.12
N GLN A 186 -14.67 10.21 -10.29
CA GLN A 186 -15.33 10.22 -11.60
C GLN A 186 -16.02 8.91 -11.97
N GLY A 187 -15.99 7.88 -11.11
CA GLY A 187 -16.55 6.56 -11.39
C GLY A 187 -15.69 5.69 -12.34
N ARG A 188 -14.46 6.10 -12.64
CA ARG A 188 -13.51 5.37 -13.50
C ARG A 188 -12.79 4.26 -12.71
N TYR A 189 -13.57 3.44 -12.03
CA TYR A 189 -13.07 2.42 -11.09
C TYR A 189 -12.16 1.40 -11.74
N ALA A 190 -12.48 0.94 -12.96
CA ALA A 190 -11.68 -0.05 -13.67
C ALA A 190 -10.24 0.42 -13.92
N GLU A 191 -10.03 1.71 -14.17
CA GLU A 191 -8.71 2.28 -14.39
C GLU A 191 -7.89 2.31 -13.10
N VAL A 192 -8.52 2.71 -11.98
CA VAL A 192 -7.86 2.71 -10.66
C VAL A 192 -7.54 1.30 -10.20
N ILE A 193 -8.45 0.35 -10.40
CA ILE A 193 -8.23 -1.08 -10.11
C ILE A 193 -7.07 -1.63 -10.95
N GLY A 194 -7.05 -1.34 -12.25
CA GLY A 194 -5.97 -1.73 -13.16
C GLY A 194 -4.62 -1.12 -12.76
N TYR A 195 -4.64 0.12 -12.30
CA TYR A 195 -3.47 0.83 -11.81
C TYR A 195 -2.90 0.17 -10.54
N CYS A 196 -3.72 -0.03 -9.50
CA CYS A 196 -3.34 -0.72 -8.27
C CYS A 196 -2.78 -2.14 -8.55
N ALA A 197 -3.46 -2.91 -9.41
CA ALA A 197 -2.99 -4.21 -9.88
C ALA A 197 -1.63 -4.14 -10.59
N GLY A 198 -1.40 -3.07 -11.36
CA GLY A 198 -0.12 -2.78 -12.02
C GLY A 198 1.00 -2.54 -11.01
N ASP A 199 0.73 -1.80 -9.93
CA ASP A 199 1.71 -1.53 -8.89
C ASP A 199 2.06 -2.79 -8.07
N VAL A 200 1.07 -3.64 -7.76
CA VAL A 200 1.33 -4.96 -7.17
C VAL A 200 2.19 -5.83 -8.09
N ARG A 201 1.91 -5.84 -9.41
CA ARG A 201 2.72 -6.61 -10.38
C ARG A 201 4.17 -6.12 -10.41
N ARG A 202 4.42 -4.81 -10.46
CA ARG A 202 5.77 -4.22 -10.48
C ARG A 202 6.50 -4.52 -9.17
N THR A 203 5.85 -4.33 -8.03
CA THR A 203 6.41 -4.64 -6.71
C THR A 203 6.80 -6.13 -6.63
N ARG A 204 5.94 -7.03 -7.16
CA ARG A 204 6.22 -8.45 -7.24
C ARG A 204 7.46 -8.75 -8.10
N GLN A 205 7.56 -8.16 -9.28
CA GLN A 205 8.72 -8.35 -10.17
C GLN A 205 10.03 -7.88 -9.54
N LEU A 206 10.02 -6.72 -8.87
CA LEU A 206 11.17 -6.23 -8.11
C LEU A 206 11.54 -7.19 -6.97
N PHE A 207 10.54 -7.68 -6.24
CA PHE A 207 10.74 -8.66 -5.18
C PHE A 207 11.34 -9.97 -5.71
N GLU A 208 10.83 -10.52 -6.81
CA GLU A 208 11.34 -11.73 -7.44
C GLU A 208 12.80 -11.54 -7.89
N GLN A 209 13.14 -10.42 -8.52
CA GLN A 209 14.53 -10.07 -8.87
C GLN A 209 15.43 -10.01 -7.64
N LEU A 210 14.98 -9.41 -6.54
CA LEU A 210 15.73 -9.36 -5.29
C LEU A 210 15.96 -10.75 -4.70
N CYS A 211 14.98 -11.65 -4.79
CA CYS A 211 15.15 -13.03 -4.37
C CYS A 211 16.26 -13.75 -5.16
N GLU A 212 16.34 -13.49 -6.46
CA GLU A 212 17.31 -14.11 -7.35
C GLU A 212 18.71 -13.50 -7.21
N THR A 213 18.80 -12.19 -7.35
CA THR A 213 20.06 -11.48 -7.53
C THR A 213 20.55 -10.75 -6.29
N GLY A 214 19.65 -10.34 -5.41
CA GLY A 214 19.95 -9.43 -4.30
C GLY A 214 20.22 -8.00 -4.75
N THR A 215 19.94 -7.65 -6.02
CA THR A 215 20.30 -6.35 -6.60
C THR A 215 19.16 -5.77 -7.41
N LEU A 216 18.96 -4.45 -7.29
CA LEU A 216 18.09 -3.65 -8.15
C LEU A 216 18.90 -2.49 -8.77
N CYS A 217 18.39 -1.93 -9.86
CA CYS A 217 18.78 -0.61 -10.34
C CYS A 217 17.84 0.45 -9.78
N ARG A 218 18.40 1.55 -9.25
CA ARG A 218 17.61 2.74 -8.88
C ARG A 218 17.15 3.51 -10.13
N GLY A 219 16.35 4.54 -9.96
CA GLY A 219 15.87 5.35 -11.08
C GLY A 219 16.97 6.05 -11.90
N ASP A 220 18.18 6.20 -11.37
CA ASP A 220 19.38 6.69 -12.07
C ASP A 220 20.17 5.55 -12.76
N ALA A 221 19.59 4.38 -12.86
CA ALA A 221 20.20 3.15 -13.38
C ALA A 221 21.44 2.66 -12.61
N GLN A 222 21.73 3.23 -11.43
CA GLN A 222 22.82 2.73 -10.60
C GLN A 222 22.38 1.49 -9.81
N PRO A 223 23.18 0.40 -9.82
CA PRO A 223 22.86 -0.81 -9.07
C PRO A 223 22.95 -0.56 -7.57
N ILE A 224 22.06 -1.16 -6.83
CA ILE A 224 22.05 -1.19 -5.36
C ILE A 224 21.85 -2.64 -4.90
N THR A 225 22.72 -3.10 -4.02
CA THR A 225 22.59 -4.42 -3.39
C THR A 225 21.80 -4.29 -2.11
N LEU A 226 20.75 -5.10 -1.98
CA LEU A 226 19.84 -5.11 -0.83
C LEU A 226 19.89 -6.47 -0.12
N PRO A 227 19.57 -6.53 1.18
CA PRO A 227 19.38 -7.82 1.84
C PRO A 227 18.36 -8.66 1.07
N ARG A 228 18.68 -9.91 0.78
CA ARG A 228 17.68 -10.81 0.18
C ARG A 228 16.51 -10.97 1.12
N PRO A 229 15.26 -10.97 0.58
CA PRO A 229 14.08 -11.20 1.39
C PRO A 229 14.20 -12.51 2.19
N PRO A 230 13.71 -12.55 3.44
CA PRO A 230 13.71 -13.76 4.26
C PRO A 230 12.67 -14.74 3.70
N LEU A 231 13.06 -15.51 2.69
CA LEU A 231 12.14 -16.46 2.06
C LEU A 231 11.82 -17.61 3.04
N PRO A 232 10.53 -17.97 3.21
CA PRO A 232 10.17 -19.24 3.79
C PRO A 232 10.91 -20.36 3.04
N ALA A 233 11.43 -21.35 3.74
CA ALA A 233 12.35 -22.40 3.22
C ALA A 233 11.88 -23.12 1.93
N LEU A 234 10.62 -22.94 1.52
CA LEU A 234 10.00 -23.52 0.32
C LEU A 234 10.39 -22.84 -1.01
N LEU A 235 10.80 -21.55 -1.00
CA LEU A 235 11.18 -20.88 -2.26
C LEU A 235 12.61 -21.23 -2.71
N SER A 236 13.44 -21.76 -1.83
CA SER A 236 14.76 -22.25 -2.22
C SER A 236 14.72 -23.45 -3.17
N THR A 237 13.55 -24.09 -3.31
CA THR A 237 13.28 -25.22 -4.22
C THR A 237 12.54 -24.85 -5.50
N LEU A 238 11.94 -23.65 -5.57
CA LEU A 238 11.36 -23.09 -6.78
C LEU A 238 12.42 -22.36 -7.60
N ARG A 239 13.55 -23.02 -7.87
CA ARG A 239 14.38 -22.60 -9.00
C ARG A 239 13.57 -22.86 -10.26
N LEU A 240 13.19 -21.78 -10.87
CA LEU A 240 12.56 -21.63 -12.15
C LEU A 240 12.98 -22.74 -13.11
N GLN A 241 12.04 -23.59 -13.47
CA GLN A 241 12.10 -24.32 -14.74
C GLN A 241 11.53 -23.44 -15.84
#